data_fa778776b8d98bb9701d80b8d827d90b
#
_entry.id   fa778776b8d98bb9701d80b8d827d90b
#
_cell.length_a   1.000
_cell.length_b   1.000
_cell.length_c   1.000
_cell.angle_alpha   90.00
_cell.angle_beta   90.00
_cell.angle_gamma   90.00
#
_symmetry.space_group_name_H-M   'P 1'
#
loop_
_entity.id
_entity.type
_entity.pdbx_description
1 polymer ?
#
loop_
_entity_poly.entity_id
_entity_poly.type
_entity_poly.pdbx_seq_one_letter_code
_entity_poly.pdbx_strand_id
1 'polypeptide(L)'
;MNIKRIAKHLFMTRWQVDKSFPAATLEAIEKEIKVSETMHAGEIRFVVEAALDGTPLFKDQSAQERALDVFSQLRIWDTESNNGLLIYLLLADHAVEIVADRGIHAKVGTQEWQKICRKMETDFAQGHFKHGVCLGINSVTEHLAAHFPVTSDDKDELSNKPLIM
;
A
#
# COMPACT_ATOMS: atom_id res chain seq x y z
N MET A 1 23.46 -8.89 6.90
CA MET A 1 22.41 -9.94 6.86
C MET A 1 21.83 -10.11 8.27
N ASN A 2 20.55 -9.81 8.45
CA ASN A 2 19.90 -9.86 9.76
C ASN A 2 19.22 -11.23 9.97
N ILE A 3 19.86 -12.14 10.72
CA ILE A 3 19.36 -13.50 10.97
C ILE A 3 17.97 -13.50 11.61
N LYS A 4 17.67 -12.52 12.49
CA LYS A 4 16.34 -12.40 13.12
C LYS A 4 15.28 -12.04 12.08
N ARG A 5 15.60 -11.17 11.12
CA ARG A 5 14.71 -10.81 10.02
C ARG A 5 14.45 -12.04 9.12
N ILE A 6 15.51 -12.77 8.75
CA ILE A 6 15.38 -14.00 7.95
C ILE A 6 14.45 -15.00 8.65
N ALA A 7 14.64 -15.23 9.96
CA ALA A 7 13.77 -16.14 10.71
C ALA A 7 12.30 -15.65 10.69
N LYS A 8 12.02 -14.37 10.90
CA LYS A 8 10.65 -13.83 10.81
C LYS A 8 10.01 -14.12 9.46
N HIS A 9 10.75 -13.90 8.37
CA HIS A 9 10.25 -14.13 7.02
C HIS A 9 10.00 -15.63 6.74
N LEU A 10 10.93 -16.49 7.12
CA LEU A 10 10.79 -17.95 6.92
C LEU A 10 9.65 -18.58 7.73
N PHE A 11 9.32 -18.00 8.91
CA PHE A 11 8.22 -18.48 9.75
C PHE A 11 6.89 -17.77 9.49
N MET A 12 6.85 -16.75 8.62
CA MET A 12 5.61 -16.12 8.20
C MET A 12 4.79 -17.10 7.37
N THR A 13 3.54 -17.31 7.76
CA THR A 13 2.65 -18.27 7.09
C THR A 13 1.46 -17.55 6.46
N ARG A 14 0.87 -18.17 5.46
CA ARG A 14 -0.39 -17.70 4.84
C ARG A 14 -1.50 -17.54 5.88
N TRP A 15 -1.56 -18.42 6.87
CA TRP A 15 -2.53 -18.32 7.96
C TRP A 15 -2.42 -17.00 8.74
N GLN A 16 -1.22 -16.48 8.96
CA GLN A 16 -1.01 -15.20 9.63
C GLN A 16 -1.54 -14.03 8.79
N VAL A 17 -1.38 -14.10 7.47
CA VAL A 17 -1.97 -13.12 6.55
C VAL A 17 -3.50 -13.18 6.62
N ASP A 18 -4.09 -14.37 6.49
CA ASP A 18 -5.54 -14.57 6.50
C ASP A 18 -6.17 -14.16 7.84
N LYS A 19 -5.41 -14.30 8.94
CA LYS A 19 -5.81 -13.82 10.27
C LYS A 19 -5.81 -12.29 10.36
N SER A 20 -4.79 -11.65 9.80
CA SER A 20 -4.65 -10.17 9.81
C SER A 20 -5.59 -9.51 8.80
N PHE A 21 -5.80 -10.16 7.67
CA PHE A 21 -6.63 -9.70 6.54
C PHE A 21 -7.65 -10.76 6.13
N PRO A 22 -8.65 -11.08 6.97
CA PRO A 22 -9.73 -11.98 6.57
C PRO A 22 -10.54 -11.37 5.41
N ALA A 23 -11.28 -12.20 4.67
CA ALA A 23 -12.04 -11.80 3.49
C ALA A 23 -12.90 -10.55 3.73
N ALA A 24 -13.60 -10.49 4.86
CA ALA A 24 -14.41 -9.33 5.22
C ALA A 24 -13.60 -8.02 5.38
N THR A 25 -12.34 -8.12 5.83
CA THR A 25 -11.44 -6.96 5.90
C THR A 25 -11.00 -6.54 4.50
N LEU A 26 -10.65 -7.48 3.63
CA LEU A 26 -10.26 -7.19 2.24
C LEU A 26 -11.42 -6.55 1.46
N GLU A 27 -12.65 -7.06 1.62
CA GLU A 27 -13.85 -6.47 1.03
C GLU A 27 -14.11 -5.04 1.54
N ALA A 28 -13.88 -4.80 2.83
CA ALA A 28 -14.02 -3.46 3.42
C ALA A 28 -12.97 -2.49 2.86
N ILE A 29 -11.73 -2.95 2.67
CA ILE A 29 -10.65 -2.16 2.07
C ILE A 29 -10.97 -1.84 0.60
N GLU A 30 -11.41 -2.82 -0.18
CA GLU A 30 -11.85 -2.60 -1.57
C GLU A 30 -12.96 -1.54 -1.65
N LYS A 31 -13.94 -1.64 -0.76
CA LYS A 31 -15.03 -0.66 -0.69
C LYS A 31 -14.53 0.74 -0.32
N GLU A 32 -13.60 0.82 0.63
CA GLU A 32 -13.00 2.11 1.04
C GLU A 32 -12.25 2.77 -0.12
N ILE A 33 -11.47 2.01 -0.90
CA ILE A 33 -10.79 2.51 -2.09
C ILE A 33 -11.82 3.02 -3.12
N LYS A 34 -12.86 2.24 -3.42
CA LYS A 34 -13.93 2.64 -4.35
C LYS A 34 -14.62 3.94 -3.91
N VAL A 35 -14.89 4.08 -2.61
CA VAL A 35 -15.51 5.30 -2.08
C VAL A 35 -14.54 6.47 -2.19
N SER A 36 -13.26 6.28 -1.86
CA SER A 36 -12.25 7.34 -1.96
C SER A 36 -12.12 7.86 -3.39
N GLU A 37 -12.12 6.99 -4.38
CA GLU A 37 -12.00 7.35 -5.81
C GLU A 37 -13.22 8.10 -6.36
N THR A 38 -14.31 8.18 -5.63
CA THR A 38 -15.39 9.14 -5.96
C THR A 38 -15.05 10.59 -5.62
N MET A 39 -13.98 10.82 -4.87
CA MET A 39 -13.56 12.15 -4.39
C MET A 39 -12.35 12.71 -5.13
N HIS A 40 -11.65 11.90 -5.92
CA HIS A 40 -10.44 12.27 -6.65
C HIS A 40 -10.26 11.43 -7.91
N ALA A 41 -9.47 11.92 -8.85
CA ALA A 41 -9.11 11.23 -10.08
C ALA A 41 -7.86 10.33 -9.95
N GLY A 42 -7.29 10.19 -8.77
CA GLY A 42 -6.11 9.33 -8.55
C GLY A 42 -6.50 7.88 -8.32
N GLU A 43 -5.56 6.98 -8.57
CA GLU A 43 -5.72 5.53 -8.50
C GLU A 43 -4.95 4.95 -7.32
N ILE A 44 -5.63 4.18 -6.45
CA ILE A 44 -5.03 3.59 -5.25
C ILE A 44 -4.97 2.07 -5.38
N ARG A 45 -3.76 1.51 -5.23
CA ARG A 45 -3.53 0.07 -5.07
C ARG A 45 -3.11 -0.25 -3.65
N PHE A 46 -3.73 -1.26 -3.05
CA PHE A 46 -3.31 -1.81 -1.76
C PHE A 46 -2.78 -3.22 -1.94
N VAL A 47 -1.56 -3.46 -1.46
CA VAL A 47 -0.87 -4.75 -1.55
C VAL A 47 -0.36 -5.17 -0.18
N VAL A 48 -0.65 -6.41 0.19
CA VAL A 48 -0.06 -7.10 1.35
C VAL A 48 0.83 -8.21 0.86
N GLU A 49 2.11 -8.17 1.18
CA GLU A 49 3.05 -9.27 0.99
C GLU A 49 3.34 -9.92 2.35
N ALA A 50 3.18 -11.24 2.43
CA ALA A 50 3.40 -11.96 3.68
C ALA A 50 4.84 -11.81 4.15
N ALA A 51 5.79 -12.17 3.30
CA ALA A 51 7.22 -12.18 3.57
C ALA A 51 8.00 -12.15 2.26
N LEU A 52 9.21 -11.63 2.31
CA LEU A 52 10.17 -11.84 1.23
C LEU A 52 10.70 -13.29 1.27
N ASP A 53 10.93 -13.88 0.12
CA ASP A 53 11.56 -15.19 -0.01
C ASP A 53 12.77 -15.14 -0.95
N GLY A 54 13.54 -16.24 -1.00
CA GLY A 54 14.65 -16.40 -1.92
C GLY A 54 15.63 -15.24 -1.97
N THR A 55 16.00 -14.83 -3.18
CA THR A 55 17.02 -13.80 -3.43
C THR A 55 16.74 -12.44 -2.77
N PRO A 56 15.52 -11.89 -2.81
CA PRO A 56 15.17 -10.65 -2.11
C PRO A 56 15.50 -10.68 -0.62
N LEU A 57 15.11 -11.76 0.07
CA LEU A 57 15.37 -11.93 1.50
C LEU A 57 16.87 -12.03 1.80
N PHE A 58 17.60 -12.87 1.05
CA PHE A 58 19.03 -13.10 1.29
C PHE A 58 19.91 -11.92 0.90
N LYS A 59 19.46 -11.06 -0.02
CA LYS A 59 20.09 -9.78 -0.36
C LYS A 59 19.70 -8.64 0.58
N ASP A 60 18.92 -8.92 1.61
CA ASP A 60 18.43 -7.95 2.60
C ASP A 60 17.65 -6.78 1.97
N GLN A 61 16.87 -7.09 0.91
CA GLN A 61 16.05 -6.08 0.24
C GLN A 61 15.13 -5.39 1.25
N SER A 62 15.11 -4.07 1.25
CA SER A 62 14.24 -3.29 2.12
C SER A 62 12.78 -3.34 1.66
N ALA A 63 11.84 -3.01 2.56
CA ALA A 63 10.43 -2.86 2.21
C ALA A 63 10.22 -1.78 1.13
N GLN A 64 10.98 -0.69 1.20
CA GLN A 64 10.94 0.39 0.21
C GLN A 64 11.38 -0.07 -1.18
N GLU A 65 12.52 -0.76 -1.28
CA GLU A 65 12.97 -1.32 -2.57
C GLU A 65 11.96 -2.32 -3.13
N ARG A 66 11.39 -3.17 -2.26
CA ARG A 66 10.37 -4.12 -2.67
C ARG A 66 9.08 -3.44 -3.13
N ALA A 67 8.64 -2.39 -2.44
CA ALA A 67 7.48 -1.59 -2.83
C ALA A 67 7.67 -0.95 -4.22
N LEU A 68 8.87 -0.48 -4.54
CA LEU A 68 9.20 0.05 -5.88
C LEU A 68 9.13 -1.03 -6.95
N ASP A 69 9.62 -2.24 -6.66
CA ASP A 69 9.50 -3.38 -7.58
C ASP A 69 8.03 -3.73 -7.83
N VAL A 70 7.22 -3.80 -6.76
CA VAL A 70 5.77 -4.09 -6.86
C VAL A 70 5.03 -3.01 -7.63
N PHE A 71 5.34 -1.74 -7.37
CA PHE A 71 4.78 -0.58 -8.10
C PHE A 71 5.02 -0.71 -9.61
N SER A 72 6.25 -1.09 -9.98
CA SER A 72 6.63 -1.30 -11.37
C SER A 72 5.98 -2.55 -11.99
N GLN A 73 5.98 -3.67 -11.27
CA GLN A 73 5.40 -4.94 -11.74
C GLN A 73 3.89 -4.83 -11.98
N LEU A 74 3.17 -4.12 -11.11
CA LEU A 74 1.74 -3.89 -11.23
C LEU A 74 1.39 -2.71 -12.16
N ARG A 75 2.41 -2.05 -12.76
CA ARG A 75 2.26 -0.93 -13.69
C ARG A 75 1.41 0.22 -13.11
N ILE A 76 1.56 0.49 -11.82
CA ILE A 76 0.79 1.55 -11.15
C ILE A 76 1.15 2.95 -11.68
N TRP A 77 2.31 3.06 -12.31
CA TRP A 77 2.76 4.26 -13.03
C TRP A 77 2.04 4.52 -14.37
N ASP A 78 1.29 3.53 -14.89
CA ASP A 78 0.65 3.59 -16.21
C ASP A 78 -0.77 4.20 -16.10
N THR A 79 -0.85 5.40 -15.54
CA THR A 79 -2.07 6.20 -15.46
C THR A 79 -1.94 7.48 -16.27
N GLU A 80 -3.05 7.96 -16.84
CA GLU A 80 -3.07 9.12 -17.73
C GLU A 80 -2.49 10.38 -17.06
N SER A 81 -2.80 10.58 -15.78
CA SER A 81 -2.41 11.79 -15.04
C SER A 81 -1.19 11.64 -14.14
N ASN A 82 -0.47 10.51 -14.20
CA ASN A 82 0.66 10.19 -13.31
C ASN A 82 0.28 10.32 -11.81
N ASN A 83 -0.88 9.81 -11.44
CA ASN A 83 -1.51 9.92 -10.13
C ASN A 83 -1.79 8.56 -9.48
N GLY A 84 -1.16 7.49 -9.97
CA GLY A 84 -1.18 6.17 -9.36
C GLY A 84 -0.42 6.14 -8.04
N LEU A 85 -0.94 5.41 -7.06
CA LEU A 85 -0.38 5.30 -5.72
C LEU A 85 -0.49 3.88 -5.21
N LEU A 86 0.60 3.35 -4.68
CA LEU A 86 0.67 2.07 -4.00
C LEU A 86 0.78 2.27 -2.48
N ILE A 87 -0.10 1.64 -1.73
CA ILE A 87 0.08 1.38 -0.30
C ILE A 87 0.53 -0.08 -0.18
N TYR A 88 1.75 -0.30 0.22
CA TYR A 88 2.38 -1.61 0.33
C TYR A 88 2.67 -1.97 1.79
N LEU A 89 2.24 -3.14 2.21
CA LEU A 89 2.52 -3.70 3.53
C LEU A 89 3.36 -4.98 3.40
N LEU A 90 4.56 -4.98 3.97
CA LEU A 90 5.38 -6.17 4.20
C LEU A 90 5.11 -6.69 5.63
N LEU A 91 4.27 -7.71 5.73
CA LEU A 91 3.72 -8.14 7.02
C LEU A 91 4.78 -8.69 7.97
N ALA A 92 5.75 -9.46 7.47
CA ALA A 92 6.85 -10.02 8.30
C ALA A 92 7.68 -8.92 8.97
N ASP A 93 7.87 -7.78 8.33
CA ASP A 93 8.62 -6.65 8.88
C ASP A 93 7.73 -5.64 9.63
N HIS A 94 6.40 -5.76 9.51
CA HIS A 94 5.41 -4.75 9.94
C HIS A 94 5.69 -3.38 9.32
N ALA A 95 6.23 -3.37 8.10
CA ALA A 95 6.63 -2.16 7.41
C ALA A 95 5.61 -1.75 6.37
N VAL A 96 5.27 -0.47 6.35
CA VAL A 96 4.39 0.16 5.36
C VAL A 96 5.20 1.10 4.49
N GLU A 97 5.00 1.02 3.18
CA GLU A 97 5.57 1.94 2.22
C GLU A 97 4.47 2.51 1.32
N ILE A 98 4.54 3.80 1.07
CA ILE A 98 3.72 4.46 0.05
C ILE A 98 4.64 4.84 -1.10
N VAL A 99 4.33 4.30 -2.28
CA VAL A 99 4.99 4.67 -3.54
C VAL A 99 3.96 5.42 -4.39
N ALA A 100 4.24 6.68 -4.63
CA ALA A 100 3.38 7.56 -5.40
C ALA A 100 4.05 7.91 -6.74
N ASP A 101 3.27 7.90 -7.81
CA ASP A 101 3.77 8.32 -9.11
C ASP A 101 4.18 9.80 -9.09
N ARG A 102 5.02 10.18 -10.03
CA ARG A 102 5.69 11.49 -10.08
C ARG A 102 4.73 12.69 -10.02
N GLY A 103 3.53 12.58 -10.60
CA GLY A 103 2.55 13.65 -10.59
C GLY A 103 2.08 14.01 -9.20
N ILE A 104 1.63 13.03 -8.42
CA ILE A 104 1.19 13.26 -7.03
C ILE A 104 2.39 13.40 -6.07
N HIS A 105 3.48 12.65 -6.29
CA HIS A 105 4.67 12.75 -5.44
C HIS A 105 5.26 14.17 -5.42
N ALA A 106 5.32 14.82 -6.59
CA ALA A 106 5.82 16.20 -6.70
C ALA A 106 4.98 17.23 -5.92
N LYS A 107 3.70 16.94 -5.67
CA LYS A 107 2.77 17.81 -4.93
C LYS A 107 2.83 17.61 -3.42
N VAL A 108 3.00 16.36 -2.98
CA VAL A 108 2.89 15.97 -1.55
C VAL A 108 4.25 15.83 -0.88
N GLY A 109 5.16 15.10 -1.53
CA GLY A 109 6.52 14.89 -1.05
C GLY A 109 6.69 13.74 -0.08
N THR A 110 7.94 13.30 0.08
CA THR A 110 8.31 12.10 0.84
C THR A 110 7.91 12.15 2.31
N GLN A 111 8.04 13.32 2.95
CA GLN A 111 7.79 13.45 4.39
C GLN A 111 6.33 13.16 4.77
N GLU A 112 5.38 13.60 3.96
CA GLU A 112 3.96 13.36 4.21
C GLU A 112 3.62 11.87 4.04
N TRP A 113 4.14 11.22 3.00
CA TRP A 113 3.98 9.77 2.83
C TRP A 113 4.52 9.00 4.02
N GLN A 114 5.70 9.35 4.51
CA GLN A 114 6.30 8.71 5.69
C GLN A 114 5.49 8.93 6.98
N LYS A 115 4.82 10.08 7.14
CA LYS A 115 3.93 10.31 8.30
C LYS A 115 2.73 9.37 8.25
N ILE A 116 2.13 9.18 7.07
CA ILE A 116 1.01 8.26 6.88
C ILE A 116 1.44 6.83 7.18
N CYS A 117 2.57 6.38 6.62
CA CYS A 117 3.13 5.05 6.89
C CYS A 117 3.31 4.79 8.39
N ARG A 118 3.92 5.72 9.13
CA ARG A 118 4.11 5.59 10.60
C ARG A 118 2.81 5.48 11.39
N LYS A 119 1.77 6.20 10.98
CA LYS A 119 0.44 6.08 11.62
C LYS A 119 -0.15 4.68 11.39
N MET A 120 -0.07 4.17 10.16
CA MET A 120 -0.53 2.82 9.83
C MET A 120 0.25 1.75 10.61
N GLU A 121 1.57 1.86 10.68
CA GLU A 121 2.45 0.94 11.42
C GLU A 121 2.12 0.91 12.92
N THR A 122 1.74 2.06 13.49
CA THR A 122 1.31 2.15 14.89
C THR A 122 0.04 1.32 15.14
N ASP A 123 -0.94 1.40 14.25
CA ASP A 123 -2.16 0.59 14.34
C ASP A 123 -1.87 -0.90 14.14
N PHE A 124 -1.01 -1.24 13.18
CA PHE A 124 -0.63 -2.64 12.92
C PHE A 124 0.12 -3.28 14.08
N ALA A 125 0.95 -2.52 14.78
CA ALA A 125 1.61 -2.98 16.00
C ALA A 125 0.62 -3.35 17.12
N GLN A 126 -0.60 -2.78 17.09
CA GLN A 126 -1.69 -3.09 18.01
C GLN A 126 -2.66 -4.16 17.47
N GLY A 127 -2.41 -4.67 16.26
CA GLY A 127 -3.28 -5.64 15.59
C GLY A 127 -4.51 -5.01 14.91
N HIS A 128 -4.60 -3.69 14.81
CA HIS A 128 -5.71 -2.96 14.20
C HIS A 128 -5.54 -2.81 12.68
N PHE A 129 -5.37 -3.92 11.97
CA PHE A 129 -5.02 -3.92 10.54
C PHE A 129 -6.06 -3.19 9.66
N LYS A 130 -7.33 -3.53 9.79
CA LYS A 130 -8.40 -2.87 9.03
C LYS A 130 -8.41 -1.35 9.27
N HIS A 131 -8.36 -0.94 10.55
CA HIS A 131 -8.37 0.48 10.91
C HIS A 131 -7.17 1.22 10.32
N GLY A 132 -5.96 0.66 10.46
CA GLY A 132 -4.75 1.27 9.93
C GLY A 132 -4.76 1.43 8.42
N VAL A 133 -5.30 0.45 7.66
CA VAL A 133 -5.43 0.57 6.21
C VAL A 133 -6.46 1.64 5.82
N CYS A 134 -7.64 1.65 6.44
CA CYS A 134 -8.65 2.67 6.17
C CYS A 134 -8.14 4.08 6.51
N LEU A 135 -7.42 4.24 7.63
CA LEU A 135 -6.76 5.49 7.99
C LEU A 135 -5.74 5.93 6.92
N GLY A 136 -4.95 5.00 6.40
CA GLY A 136 -3.99 5.26 5.32
C GLY A 136 -4.70 5.70 4.04
N ILE A 137 -5.74 4.98 3.61
CA ILE A 137 -6.53 5.33 2.43
C ILE A 137 -7.14 6.73 2.59
N ASN A 138 -7.76 7.04 3.72
CA ASN A 138 -8.37 8.34 3.96
C ASN A 138 -7.34 9.48 3.93
N SER A 139 -6.17 9.27 4.55
CA SER A 139 -5.09 10.26 4.53
C SER A 139 -4.55 10.52 3.12
N VAL A 140 -4.41 9.46 2.33
CA VAL A 140 -4.01 9.56 0.91
C VAL A 140 -5.09 10.26 0.08
N THR A 141 -6.36 9.95 0.34
CA THR A 141 -7.52 10.55 -0.33
C THR A 141 -7.54 12.07 -0.18
N GLU A 142 -7.24 12.60 1.02
CA GLU A 142 -7.16 14.05 1.26
C GLU A 142 -6.14 14.72 0.33
N HIS A 143 -4.97 14.11 0.13
CA HIS A 143 -3.95 14.64 -0.77
C HIS A 143 -4.35 14.50 -2.24
N LEU A 144 -4.92 13.36 -2.64
CA LEU A 144 -5.38 13.15 -4.01
C LEU A 144 -6.52 14.10 -4.37
N ALA A 145 -7.51 14.28 -3.50
CA ALA A 145 -8.62 15.20 -3.71
C ALA A 145 -8.16 16.66 -3.83
N ALA A 146 -7.14 17.06 -3.07
CA ALA A 146 -6.60 18.41 -3.12
C ALA A 146 -5.85 18.71 -4.43
N HIS A 147 -5.21 17.73 -5.05
CA HIS A 147 -4.34 17.92 -6.22
C HIS A 147 -4.87 17.33 -7.51
N PHE A 148 -5.74 16.33 -7.43
CA PHE A 148 -6.37 15.62 -8.55
C PHE A 148 -7.87 15.47 -8.29
N PRO A 149 -8.66 16.59 -8.32
CA PRO A 149 -10.10 16.52 -8.13
C PRO A 149 -10.76 15.71 -9.25
N VAL A 150 -11.87 15.07 -8.95
CA VAL A 150 -12.68 14.32 -9.93
C VAL A 150 -13.07 15.21 -11.11
N THR A 151 -12.96 14.66 -12.30
CA THR A 151 -13.45 15.26 -13.55
C THR A 151 -14.56 14.39 -14.16
N SER A 152 -15.34 14.96 -15.10
CA SER A 152 -16.44 14.22 -15.77
C SER A 152 -15.95 13.03 -16.61
N ASP A 153 -14.69 13.03 -17.00
CA ASP A 153 -14.09 12.05 -17.91
C ASP A 153 -13.18 11.06 -17.19
N ASP A 154 -13.22 11.07 -15.83
CA ASP A 154 -12.42 10.19 -15.00
C ASP A 154 -12.78 8.72 -15.21
N LYS A 155 -11.75 7.89 -15.36
CA LYS A 155 -11.89 6.45 -15.60
C LYS A 155 -11.14 5.70 -14.52
N ASP A 156 -11.73 4.62 -14.03
CA ASP A 156 -11.07 3.64 -13.19
C ASP A 156 -10.02 2.87 -14.04
N GLU A 157 -8.76 3.18 -13.83
CA GLU A 157 -7.64 2.65 -14.62
C GLU A 157 -6.97 1.44 -13.94
N LEU A 158 -7.04 1.36 -12.60
CA LEU A 158 -6.43 0.30 -11.81
C LEU A 158 -7.48 -0.46 -11.00
N SER A 159 -7.20 -1.72 -10.68
CA SER A 159 -8.11 -2.52 -9.86
C SER A 159 -8.12 -2.08 -8.40
N ASN A 160 -9.30 -1.86 -7.83
CA ASN A 160 -9.50 -1.48 -6.43
C ASN A 160 -9.37 -2.66 -5.47
N LYS A 161 -9.31 -3.90 -6.02
CA LYS A 161 -9.24 -5.11 -5.21
C LYS A 161 -7.86 -5.24 -4.55
N PRO A 162 -7.79 -5.40 -3.21
CA PRO A 162 -6.54 -5.69 -2.52
C PRO A 162 -5.83 -6.92 -3.09
N LEU A 163 -4.51 -6.85 -3.20
CA LEU A 163 -3.67 -7.95 -3.65
C LEU A 163 -2.90 -8.54 -2.47
N ILE A 164 -2.92 -9.86 -2.33
CA ILE A 164 -2.10 -10.62 -1.37
C ILE A 164 -1.04 -11.38 -2.15
N MET A 165 0.23 -11.20 -1.77
CA MET A 165 1.41 -11.82 -2.35
C MET A 165 2.10 -12.75 -1.35
#